data_ae41e8d827a9989f73924181eb486c98
#
_entry.id   ae41e8d827a9989f73924181eb486c98
#
_cell.length_a   1.000
_cell.length_b   1.000
_cell.length_c   1.000
_cell.angle_alpha   90.00
_cell.angle_beta   90.00
_cell.angle_gamma   90.00
#
_symmetry.space_group_name_H-M   'P 1'
#
loop_
_entity.id
_entity.type
_entity.pdbx_description
1 polymer ?
#
loop_
_entity_poly.entity_id
_entity_poly.type
_entity_poly.pdbx_seq_one_letter_code
_entity_poly.pdbx_strand_id
1 'polypeptide(L)'
;VTVGNALRRILLSSIEGSAIAAVRFAGVDHEYDSIPGVMEDVTDLILNLKRVPLRLTGPETVTATLQVDEPGMLKAGSIKGGSDLEIVDPEVYLATLAEEGAVEAELVIRRGRGYVPADEQGAGNLGVGFIYLDAAFSPVRKANYRIEPARVGQATDYEKLVLDVWTNGAITPTAAVVEAAGLLADHLPIFRVLEQGAATKPASKAESVLEESIDRLELGGRINNMLRNAGIETVRDLVGTDEDELGKIQGFGKKALTEVREKLETLGLSLGVRFDLPQS
;
A
#
# COMPACT_ATOMS: atom_id res chain seq x y z
N VAL A 1 -25.22 -10.86 -12.36
CA VAL A 1 -25.27 -10.14 -11.08
C VAL A 1 -23.97 -10.26 -10.31
N THR A 2 -23.44 -11.45 -10.07
CA THR A 2 -22.29 -11.74 -9.18
C THR A 2 -21.03 -10.96 -9.56
N VAL A 3 -20.59 -11.06 -10.82
CA VAL A 3 -19.37 -10.39 -11.30
C VAL A 3 -19.55 -8.86 -11.28
N GLY A 4 -20.71 -8.36 -11.72
CA GLY A 4 -20.99 -6.92 -11.74
C GLY A 4 -20.94 -6.29 -10.35
N ASN A 5 -21.52 -6.96 -9.35
CA ASN A 5 -21.48 -6.49 -7.97
C ASN A 5 -20.06 -6.57 -7.36
N ALA A 6 -19.31 -7.64 -7.63
CA ALA A 6 -17.94 -7.77 -7.17
C ALA A 6 -17.05 -6.65 -7.74
N LEU A 7 -17.09 -6.43 -9.06
CA LEU A 7 -16.34 -5.37 -9.72
C LEU A 7 -16.74 -3.98 -9.21
N ARG A 8 -18.04 -3.71 -9.03
CA ARG A 8 -18.51 -2.44 -8.49
C ARG A 8 -17.92 -2.17 -7.09
N ARG A 9 -17.91 -3.17 -6.22
CA ARG A 9 -17.35 -3.02 -4.86
C ARG A 9 -15.86 -2.74 -4.91
N ILE A 10 -15.10 -3.49 -5.70
CA ILE A 10 -13.66 -3.31 -5.85
C ILE A 10 -13.33 -1.92 -6.43
N LEU A 11 -14.07 -1.51 -7.46
CA LEU A 11 -13.91 -0.19 -8.08
C LEU A 11 -14.08 0.96 -7.06
N LEU A 12 -15.02 0.84 -6.13
CA LEU A 12 -15.31 1.92 -5.16
C LEU A 12 -14.37 1.92 -3.95
N SER A 13 -13.81 0.75 -3.56
CA SER A 13 -13.08 0.63 -2.29
C SER A 13 -11.61 0.23 -2.41
N SER A 14 -11.20 -0.40 -3.51
CA SER A 14 -9.91 -1.09 -3.54
C SER A 14 -8.93 -0.54 -4.58
N ILE A 15 -9.38 0.31 -5.50
CA ILE A 15 -8.49 0.98 -6.46
C ILE A 15 -7.64 2.00 -5.72
N GLU A 16 -6.33 1.95 -6.01
CA GLU A 16 -5.37 2.85 -5.42
C GLU A 16 -5.45 4.24 -6.03
N GLY A 17 -5.30 5.26 -5.23
CA GLY A 17 -5.24 6.65 -5.67
C GLY A 17 -4.41 7.51 -4.75
N SER A 18 -4.44 8.82 -4.97
CA SER A 18 -3.66 9.78 -4.21
C SER A 18 -4.55 10.90 -3.70
N ALA A 19 -4.27 11.39 -2.49
CA ALA A 19 -4.98 12.49 -1.87
C ALA A 19 -4.07 13.33 -0.98
N ILE A 20 -4.47 14.57 -0.72
CA ILE A 20 -3.84 15.43 0.29
C ILE A 20 -4.27 14.90 1.66
N ALA A 21 -3.32 14.41 2.44
CA ALA A 21 -3.53 13.81 3.75
C ALA A 21 -3.32 14.78 4.92
N ALA A 22 -2.49 15.80 4.72
CA ALA A 22 -2.28 16.86 5.70
C ALA A 22 -1.85 18.16 5.00
N VAL A 23 -2.11 19.28 5.67
CA VAL A 23 -1.70 20.61 5.22
C VAL A 23 -1.18 21.42 6.40
N ARG A 24 -0.19 22.27 6.16
CA ARG A 24 0.27 23.29 7.10
C ARG A 24 0.27 24.63 6.38
N PHE A 25 -0.45 25.59 6.91
CA PHE A 25 -0.46 26.98 6.42
C PHE A 25 0.45 27.83 7.29
N ALA A 26 1.18 28.76 6.69
CA ALA A 26 1.99 29.72 7.43
C ALA A 26 1.07 30.68 8.20
N GLY A 27 1.33 30.83 9.51
CA GLY A 27 0.57 31.74 10.37
C GLY A 27 -0.83 31.28 10.76
N VAL A 28 -1.15 29.99 10.58
CA VAL A 28 -2.43 29.37 10.97
C VAL A 28 -2.18 28.28 12.00
N ASP A 29 -2.90 28.34 13.10
CA ASP A 29 -2.75 27.38 14.22
C ASP A 29 -3.79 26.25 14.19
N HIS A 30 -4.98 26.48 13.58
CA HIS A 30 -6.06 25.49 13.52
C HIS A 30 -6.99 25.71 12.29
N GLU A 31 -7.83 24.74 11.99
CA GLU A 31 -8.70 24.73 10.81
C GLU A 31 -9.81 25.79 10.80
N TYR A 32 -10.12 26.41 11.93
CA TYR A 32 -11.14 27.47 12.06
C TYR A 32 -10.58 28.87 11.98
N ASP A 33 -9.33 29.00 11.59
CA ASP A 33 -8.65 30.29 11.44
C ASP A 33 -8.93 30.92 10.07
N SER A 34 -8.47 32.14 9.87
CA SER A 34 -8.53 32.84 8.59
C SER A 34 -7.16 33.34 8.18
N ILE A 35 -6.87 33.35 6.88
CA ILE A 35 -5.62 33.87 6.33
C ILE A 35 -5.86 35.32 5.90
N PRO A 36 -5.08 36.32 6.41
CA PRO A 36 -5.26 37.71 6.03
C PRO A 36 -5.18 37.90 4.51
N GLY A 37 -6.18 38.61 3.96
CA GLY A 37 -6.27 38.86 2.52
C GLY A 37 -6.73 37.68 1.66
N VAL A 38 -7.19 36.61 2.26
CA VAL A 38 -7.90 35.52 1.57
C VAL A 38 -9.39 35.60 1.90
N MET A 39 -10.24 35.47 0.89
CA MET A 39 -11.71 35.60 1.08
C MET A 39 -12.31 34.39 1.79
N GLU A 40 -11.80 33.19 1.53
CA GLU A 40 -12.22 31.94 2.13
C GLU A 40 -11.52 31.76 3.49
N ASP A 41 -12.20 31.10 4.42
CA ASP A 41 -11.56 30.63 5.65
C ASP A 41 -10.71 29.35 5.37
N VAL A 42 -9.91 28.96 6.37
CA VAL A 42 -9.05 27.78 6.27
C VAL A 42 -9.86 26.51 6.03
N THR A 43 -11.06 26.40 6.61
CA THR A 43 -11.97 25.28 6.43
C THR A 43 -12.41 25.16 4.97
N ASP A 44 -12.83 26.26 4.34
CA ASP A 44 -13.23 26.27 2.94
C ASP A 44 -12.06 25.94 2.01
N LEU A 45 -10.87 26.50 2.31
CA LEU A 45 -9.65 26.20 1.56
C LEU A 45 -9.29 24.71 1.65
N ILE A 46 -9.40 24.10 2.83
CA ILE A 46 -9.22 22.66 3.03
C ILE A 46 -10.23 21.85 2.22
N LEU A 47 -11.50 22.24 2.24
CA LEU A 47 -12.55 21.55 1.47
C LEU A 47 -12.29 21.62 -0.04
N ASN A 48 -11.75 22.73 -0.53
CA ASN A 48 -11.36 22.86 -1.93
C ASN A 48 -10.12 22.04 -2.26
N LEU A 49 -9.10 22.03 -1.39
CA LEU A 49 -7.90 21.19 -1.54
C LEU A 49 -8.27 19.69 -1.63
N LYS A 50 -9.22 19.21 -0.82
CA LYS A 50 -9.71 17.81 -0.85
C LYS A 50 -10.35 17.42 -2.19
N ARG A 51 -10.75 18.37 -3.03
CA ARG A 51 -11.36 18.12 -4.35
C ARG A 51 -10.34 17.98 -5.46
N VAL A 52 -9.08 18.41 -5.25
CA VAL A 52 -8.03 18.40 -6.27
C VAL A 52 -7.68 16.95 -6.64
N PRO A 53 -7.88 16.56 -7.91
CA PRO A 53 -7.48 15.24 -8.36
C PRO A 53 -5.97 15.20 -8.58
N LEU A 54 -5.32 14.23 -7.93
CA LEU A 54 -3.88 14.08 -7.91
C LEU A 54 -3.46 12.70 -8.40
N ARG A 55 -2.27 12.61 -8.97
CA ARG A 55 -1.61 11.34 -9.29
C ARG A 55 -0.17 11.36 -8.79
N LEU A 56 0.21 10.34 -8.03
CA LEU A 56 1.59 10.07 -7.64
C LEU A 56 2.17 8.94 -8.49
N THR A 57 3.35 9.15 -9.05
CA THR A 57 4.07 8.19 -9.91
C THR A 57 5.38 7.71 -9.29
N GLY A 58 5.56 7.78 -8.01
CA GLY A 58 6.80 7.42 -7.34
C GLY A 58 6.55 6.95 -5.92
N PRO A 59 7.13 7.64 -4.93
CA PRO A 59 7.04 7.26 -3.52
C PRO A 59 5.60 7.30 -2.99
N GLU A 60 5.34 6.60 -1.89
CA GLU A 60 4.02 6.55 -1.24
C GLU A 60 3.60 7.89 -0.64
N THR A 61 4.56 8.76 -0.32
CA THR A 61 4.32 10.07 0.28
C THR A 61 5.21 11.10 -0.38
N VAL A 62 4.62 12.24 -0.77
CA VAL A 62 5.31 13.38 -1.37
C VAL A 62 4.86 14.65 -0.66
N THR A 63 5.79 15.57 -0.42
CA THR A 63 5.51 16.92 0.06
C THR A 63 5.47 17.87 -1.13
N ALA A 64 4.41 18.67 -1.20
CA ALA A 64 4.26 19.74 -2.18
C ALA A 64 4.10 21.09 -1.47
N THR A 65 4.39 22.17 -2.18
CA THR A 65 4.26 23.53 -1.68
C THR A 65 3.22 24.30 -2.49
N LEU A 66 2.48 25.16 -1.82
CA LEU A 66 1.58 26.13 -2.43
C LEU A 66 2.02 27.50 -1.94
N GLN A 67 2.57 28.33 -2.84
CA GLN A 67 3.02 29.68 -2.50
C GLN A 67 2.56 30.64 -3.58
N VAL A 68 1.65 31.54 -3.21
CA VAL A 68 1.07 32.54 -4.10
C VAL A 68 0.84 33.83 -3.31
N ASP A 69 1.31 34.94 -3.86
CA ASP A 69 1.19 36.29 -3.35
C ASP A 69 0.57 37.27 -4.38
N GLU A 70 0.14 36.74 -5.53
CA GLU A 70 -0.54 37.54 -6.55
C GLU A 70 -2.04 37.55 -6.29
N PRO A 71 -2.68 38.80 -6.37
CA PRO A 71 -4.12 38.88 -6.18
C PRO A 71 -4.89 38.22 -7.31
N GLY A 72 -6.02 37.60 -6.96
CA GLY A 72 -6.87 36.89 -7.92
C GLY A 72 -7.28 35.51 -7.49
N MET A 73 -7.71 34.69 -8.44
CA MET A 73 -8.16 33.33 -8.18
C MET A 73 -6.97 32.37 -8.00
N LEU A 74 -6.85 31.79 -6.82
CA LEU A 74 -5.93 30.71 -6.53
C LEU A 74 -6.48 29.38 -7.07
N LYS A 75 -5.71 28.70 -7.89
CA LYS A 75 -6.07 27.42 -8.52
C LYS A 75 -5.11 26.30 -8.15
N ALA A 76 -5.55 25.05 -8.29
CA ALA A 76 -4.74 23.87 -8.00
C ALA A 76 -3.42 23.80 -8.79
N GLY A 77 -3.36 24.40 -9.98
CA GLY A 77 -2.13 24.51 -10.78
C GLY A 77 -0.99 25.26 -10.11
N SER A 78 -1.26 26.04 -9.05
CA SER A 78 -0.23 26.71 -8.25
C SER A 78 0.48 25.78 -7.26
N ILE A 79 -0.02 24.56 -7.05
CA ILE A 79 0.63 23.56 -6.22
C ILE A 79 1.88 23.04 -6.92
N LYS A 80 3.03 23.20 -6.27
CA LYS A 80 4.33 22.76 -6.79
C LYS A 80 4.79 21.53 -6.03
N GLY A 81 4.90 20.41 -6.74
CA GLY A 81 5.49 19.18 -6.26
C GLY A 81 6.70 18.77 -7.11
N GLY A 82 7.38 17.70 -6.72
CA GLY A 82 8.43 17.12 -7.55
C GLY A 82 7.88 16.46 -8.83
N SER A 83 8.76 15.83 -9.61
CA SER A 83 8.41 15.09 -10.84
C SER A 83 7.41 13.95 -10.63
N ASP A 84 7.26 13.52 -9.39
CA ASP A 84 6.41 12.39 -9.01
C ASP A 84 4.95 12.78 -8.72
N LEU A 85 4.64 14.10 -8.71
CA LEU A 85 3.30 14.63 -8.50
C LEU A 85 2.74 15.26 -9.77
N GLU A 86 1.58 14.79 -10.19
CA GLU A 86 0.78 15.36 -11.27
C GLU A 86 -0.54 15.91 -10.71
N ILE A 87 -0.83 17.17 -10.98
CA ILE A 87 -2.14 17.79 -10.75
C ILE A 87 -2.98 17.52 -12.00
N VAL A 88 -3.97 16.65 -11.88
CA VAL A 88 -4.76 16.18 -13.03
C VAL A 88 -5.67 17.29 -13.60
N ASP A 89 -6.23 18.11 -12.70
CA ASP A 89 -7.03 19.28 -13.09
C ASP A 89 -6.46 20.53 -12.41
N PRO A 90 -5.62 21.31 -13.12
CA PRO A 90 -5.02 22.51 -12.59
C PRO A 90 -6.02 23.67 -12.42
N GLU A 91 -7.21 23.59 -13.04
CA GLU A 91 -8.22 24.65 -13.00
C GLU A 91 -9.12 24.59 -11.76
N VAL A 92 -8.99 23.57 -10.91
CA VAL A 92 -9.75 23.48 -9.66
C VAL A 92 -9.52 24.72 -8.81
N TYR A 93 -10.59 25.40 -8.47
CA TYR A 93 -10.58 26.58 -7.62
C TYR A 93 -10.24 26.22 -6.18
N LEU A 94 -9.34 27.01 -5.56
CA LEU A 94 -8.94 26.86 -4.17
C LEU A 94 -9.42 28.03 -3.29
N ALA A 95 -9.09 29.25 -3.68
CA ALA A 95 -9.44 30.46 -2.93
C ALA A 95 -9.34 31.72 -3.81
N THR A 96 -9.71 32.87 -3.25
CA THR A 96 -9.52 34.21 -3.88
C THR A 96 -8.64 35.10 -2.98
N LEU A 97 -7.56 35.61 -3.54
CA LEU A 97 -6.64 36.53 -2.86
C LEU A 97 -6.96 37.98 -3.18
N ALA A 98 -7.03 38.83 -2.16
CA ALA A 98 -7.08 40.28 -2.29
C ALA A 98 -5.68 40.83 -2.62
N GLU A 99 -5.57 42.16 -2.84
CA GLU A 99 -4.31 42.82 -3.23
C GLU A 99 -3.13 42.60 -2.23
N GLU A 100 -3.43 42.40 -0.94
CA GLU A 100 -2.42 42.17 0.10
C GLU A 100 -2.44 40.69 0.59
N GLY A 101 -3.21 39.83 -0.09
CA GLY A 101 -3.36 38.43 0.30
C GLY A 101 -2.19 37.58 -0.16
N ALA A 102 -1.73 36.69 0.73
CA ALA A 102 -0.75 35.68 0.38
C ALA A 102 -1.13 34.35 1.02
N VAL A 103 -0.90 33.24 0.29
CA VAL A 103 -1.05 31.89 0.81
C VAL A 103 0.28 31.17 0.68
N GLU A 104 0.78 30.69 1.80
CA GLU A 104 1.92 29.80 1.87
C GLU A 104 1.51 28.54 2.63
N ALA A 105 1.59 27.39 1.97
CA ALA A 105 1.22 26.11 2.56
C ALA A 105 2.15 24.98 2.13
N GLU A 106 2.30 24.04 3.02
CA GLU A 106 2.97 22.75 2.79
C GLU A 106 1.90 21.66 2.80
N LEU A 107 1.87 20.84 1.75
CA LEU A 107 0.88 19.82 1.52
C LEU A 107 1.55 18.44 1.56
N VAL A 108 1.04 17.54 2.38
CA VAL A 108 1.48 16.15 2.41
C VAL A 108 0.49 15.31 1.60
N ILE A 109 0.97 14.76 0.49
CA ILE A 109 0.20 13.97 -0.43
C ILE A 109 0.61 12.52 -0.25
N ARG A 110 -0.38 11.65 -0.07
CA ARG A 110 -0.16 10.21 0.12
C ARG A 110 -0.89 9.39 -0.92
N ARG A 111 -0.36 8.20 -1.15
CA ARG A 111 -1.03 7.14 -1.89
C ARG A 111 -1.79 6.25 -0.90
N GLY A 112 -2.97 5.78 -1.30
CA GLY A 112 -3.79 4.93 -0.44
C GLY A 112 -4.99 4.35 -1.17
N ARG A 113 -5.89 3.73 -0.42
CA ARG A 113 -7.11 3.09 -0.93
C ARG A 113 -8.31 3.50 -0.10
N GLY A 114 -9.46 3.61 -0.74
CA GLY A 114 -10.71 3.92 -0.08
C GLY A 114 -10.74 5.29 0.58
N TYR A 115 -11.19 5.35 1.83
CA TYR A 115 -11.29 6.55 2.65
C TYR A 115 -10.62 6.33 3.99
N VAL A 116 -9.77 7.25 4.39
CA VAL A 116 -9.06 7.23 5.68
C VAL A 116 -9.36 8.53 6.43
N PRO A 117 -9.99 8.47 7.62
CA PRO A 117 -10.25 9.64 8.45
C PRO A 117 -8.96 10.30 8.95
N ALA A 118 -9.04 11.59 9.30
CA ALA A 118 -7.89 12.36 9.76
C ALA A 118 -7.23 11.78 11.03
N ASP A 119 -8.01 11.25 11.95
CA ASP A 119 -7.55 10.63 13.19
C ASP A 119 -6.78 9.31 12.97
N GLU A 120 -7.07 8.58 11.88
CA GLU A 120 -6.36 7.37 11.48
C GLU A 120 -5.10 7.65 10.65
N GLN A 121 -4.90 8.88 10.16
CA GLN A 121 -3.74 9.28 9.34
C GLN A 121 -2.39 9.26 10.10
N GLY A 122 -2.39 8.92 11.38
CA GLY A 122 -1.18 8.82 12.20
C GLY A 122 -0.78 10.17 12.81
N ALA A 123 -1.63 10.71 13.67
CA ALA A 123 -1.37 11.91 14.46
C ALA A 123 0.02 11.84 15.13
N GLY A 124 0.88 12.82 14.84
CA GLY A 124 2.17 12.99 15.50
C GLY A 124 3.42 12.76 14.65
N ASN A 125 3.32 12.23 13.44
CA ASN A 125 4.49 11.92 12.61
C ASN A 125 4.99 13.10 11.74
N LEU A 126 4.19 14.15 11.52
CA LEU A 126 4.51 15.24 10.59
C LEU A 126 5.02 16.53 11.27
N GLY A 127 5.13 16.56 12.60
CA GLY A 127 5.54 17.75 13.34
C GLY A 127 4.39 18.69 13.69
N VAL A 128 4.72 19.78 14.40
CA VAL A 128 3.75 20.75 14.91
C VAL A 128 3.20 21.63 13.78
N GLY A 129 1.90 21.94 13.83
CA GLY A 129 1.23 22.86 12.90
C GLY A 129 0.64 22.20 11.66
N PHE A 130 0.75 20.87 11.49
CA PHE A 130 0.01 20.18 10.43
C PHE A 130 -1.43 19.87 10.85
N ILE A 131 -2.36 20.24 9.97
CA ILE A 131 -3.77 19.88 10.04
C ILE A 131 -3.96 18.60 9.22
N TYR A 132 -4.35 17.51 9.86
CA TYR A 132 -4.63 16.24 9.18
C TYR A 132 -6.01 16.29 8.54
N LEU A 133 -6.09 15.77 7.32
CA LEU A 133 -7.32 15.78 6.53
C LEU A 133 -7.86 14.37 6.32
N ASP A 134 -9.19 14.24 6.31
CA ASP A 134 -9.79 13.02 5.79
C ASP A 134 -9.42 12.86 4.31
N ALA A 135 -8.84 11.75 3.96
CA ALA A 135 -8.38 11.48 2.61
C ALA A 135 -9.27 10.47 1.90
N ALA A 136 -9.93 10.91 0.82
CA ALA A 136 -10.62 10.03 -0.11
C ALA A 136 -9.68 9.65 -1.24
N PHE A 137 -8.99 8.53 -1.09
CA PHE A 137 -7.99 8.07 -2.04
C PHE A 137 -8.59 7.52 -3.33
N SER A 138 -9.81 6.92 -3.26
CA SER A 138 -10.42 6.28 -4.42
C SER A 138 -10.55 7.23 -5.61
N PRO A 139 -9.92 6.91 -6.76
CA PRO A 139 -10.08 7.71 -7.98
C PRO A 139 -11.42 7.47 -8.67
N VAL A 140 -12.16 6.43 -8.28
CA VAL A 140 -13.48 6.11 -8.81
C VAL A 140 -14.55 6.81 -7.99
N ARG A 141 -15.24 7.77 -8.59
CA ARG A 141 -16.30 8.55 -7.93
C ARG A 141 -17.64 7.85 -7.91
N LYS A 142 -17.94 7.11 -8.97
CA LYS A 142 -19.22 6.40 -9.12
C LYS A 142 -19.01 5.16 -9.98
N ALA A 143 -19.61 4.05 -9.58
CA ALA A 143 -19.65 2.82 -10.35
C ALA A 143 -21.06 2.20 -10.25
N ASN A 144 -21.67 1.95 -11.40
CA ASN A 144 -22.95 1.25 -11.49
C ASN A 144 -22.82 0.08 -12.45
N TYR A 145 -23.70 -0.91 -12.31
CA TYR A 145 -23.83 -1.96 -13.29
C TYR A 145 -25.30 -2.27 -13.57
N ARG A 146 -25.56 -2.78 -14.75
CA ARG A 146 -26.83 -3.35 -15.14
C ARG A 146 -26.62 -4.59 -15.98
N ILE A 147 -27.61 -5.46 -15.97
CA ILE A 147 -27.62 -6.72 -16.72
C ILE A 147 -28.72 -6.64 -17.76
N GLU A 148 -28.38 -6.94 -18.98
CA GLU A 148 -29.30 -6.97 -20.11
C GLU A 148 -29.31 -8.37 -20.71
N PRO A 149 -30.47 -8.91 -21.15
CA PRO A 149 -30.50 -10.13 -21.91
C PRO A 149 -29.64 -10.00 -23.18
N ALA A 150 -28.91 -11.03 -23.52
CA ALA A 150 -28.08 -11.04 -24.72
C ALA A 150 -28.27 -12.34 -25.49
N ARG A 151 -28.16 -12.24 -26.83
CA ARG A 151 -28.17 -13.39 -27.73
C ARG A 151 -26.80 -13.55 -28.36
N VAL A 152 -26.25 -14.76 -28.30
CA VAL A 152 -25.01 -15.12 -28.98
C VAL A 152 -25.31 -16.26 -29.96
N GLY A 153 -25.44 -15.93 -31.23
CA GLY A 153 -25.85 -16.88 -32.26
C GLY A 153 -27.28 -17.42 -32.04
N GLN A 154 -27.42 -18.72 -31.80
CA GLN A 154 -28.71 -19.38 -31.50
C GLN A 154 -29.01 -19.42 -29.98
N ALA A 155 -28.03 -19.18 -29.11
CA ALA A 155 -28.21 -19.19 -27.69
C ALA A 155 -28.78 -17.85 -27.18
N THR A 156 -29.86 -17.90 -26.39
CA THR A 156 -30.58 -16.74 -25.88
C THR A 156 -30.50 -16.62 -24.35
N ASP A 157 -29.69 -17.47 -23.72
CA ASP A 157 -29.51 -17.60 -22.27
C ASP A 157 -28.29 -16.81 -21.74
N TYR A 158 -27.72 -15.95 -22.59
CA TYR A 158 -26.60 -15.09 -22.19
C TYR A 158 -27.07 -13.78 -21.56
N GLU A 159 -26.26 -13.27 -20.65
CA GLU A 159 -26.40 -11.95 -20.03
C GLU A 159 -25.26 -11.04 -20.48
N LYS A 160 -25.57 -9.82 -20.84
CA LYS A 160 -24.61 -8.74 -21.08
C LYS A 160 -24.47 -7.89 -19.84
N LEU A 161 -23.26 -7.82 -19.31
CA LEU A 161 -22.90 -6.90 -18.22
C LEU A 161 -22.54 -5.53 -18.81
N VAL A 162 -23.22 -4.49 -18.36
CA VAL A 162 -22.89 -3.10 -18.67
C VAL A 162 -22.42 -2.44 -17.40
N LEU A 163 -21.22 -1.86 -17.44
CA LEU A 163 -20.59 -1.12 -16.35
C LEU A 163 -20.50 0.36 -16.72
N ASP A 164 -21.04 1.22 -15.85
CA ASP A 164 -20.93 2.66 -15.97
C ASP A 164 -19.97 3.14 -14.86
N VAL A 165 -18.81 3.68 -15.24
CA VAL A 165 -17.74 4.07 -14.29
C VAL A 165 -17.34 5.52 -14.52
N TRP A 166 -17.35 6.32 -13.45
CA TRP A 166 -16.90 7.70 -13.42
C TRP A 166 -15.68 7.83 -12.52
N THR A 167 -14.64 8.45 -13.03
CA THR A 167 -13.39 8.69 -12.30
C THR A 167 -13.16 10.19 -12.08
N ASN A 168 -12.20 10.53 -11.26
CA ASN A 168 -11.76 11.90 -11.05
C ASN A 168 -10.72 12.38 -12.08
N GLY A 169 -10.39 11.56 -13.10
CA GLY A 169 -9.37 11.84 -14.10
C GLY A 169 -7.98 11.29 -13.80
N ALA A 170 -7.69 10.95 -12.54
CA ALA A 170 -6.38 10.37 -12.17
C ALA A 170 -6.16 8.97 -12.79
N ILE A 171 -7.24 8.26 -13.07
CA ILE A 171 -7.23 6.97 -13.80
C ILE A 171 -8.32 6.99 -14.88
N THR A 172 -8.09 6.35 -16.00
CA THR A 172 -9.14 6.16 -17.02
C THR A 172 -10.14 5.11 -16.54
N PRO A 173 -11.44 5.23 -16.89
CA PRO A 173 -12.44 4.21 -16.52
C PRO A 173 -12.07 2.80 -16.96
N THR A 174 -11.48 2.66 -18.16
CA THR A 174 -11.02 1.36 -18.67
C THR A 174 -9.90 0.78 -17.82
N ALA A 175 -8.88 1.60 -17.46
CA ALA A 175 -7.78 1.16 -16.61
C ALA A 175 -8.27 0.75 -15.22
N ALA A 176 -9.22 1.51 -14.63
CA ALA A 176 -9.83 1.17 -13.35
C ALA A 176 -10.55 -0.20 -13.39
N VAL A 177 -11.27 -0.50 -14.47
CA VAL A 177 -11.93 -1.80 -14.63
C VAL A 177 -10.93 -2.94 -14.78
N VAL A 178 -9.84 -2.74 -15.54
CA VAL A 178 -8.76 -3.73 -15.69
C VAL A 178 -8.10 -4.01 -14.36
N GLU A 179 -7.77 -2.97 -13.59
CA GLU A 179 -7.18 -3.11 -12.25
C GLU A 179 -8.14 -3.83 -11.29
N ALA A 180 -9.42 -3.46 -11.29
CA ALA A 180 -10.44 -4.13 -10.47
C ALA A 180 -10.59 -5.62 -10.82
N ALA A 181 -10.52 -5.97 -12.10
CA ALA A 181 -10.57 -7.36 -12.55
C ALA A 181 -9.32 -8.14 -12.12
N GLY A 182 -8.14 -7.51 -12.18
CA GLY A 182 -6.89 -8.08 -11.67
C GLY A 182 -6.98 -8.38 -10.17
N LEU A 183 -7.38 -7.38 -9.37
CA LEU A 183 -7.59 -7.54 -7.92
C LEU A 183 -8.57 -8.68 -7.60
N LEU A 184 -9.67 -8.79 -8.35
CA LEU A 184 -10.63 -9.88 -8.17
C LEU A 184 -9.98 -11.24 -8.49
N ALA A 185 -9.23 -11.32 -9.58
CA ALA A 185 -8.55 -12.55 -9.98
C ALA A 185 -7.50 -12.98 -8.95
N ASP A 186 -6.75 -12.06 -8.37
CA ASP A 186 -5.72 -12.32 -7.36
C ASP A 186 -6.28 -12.82 -6.02
N HIS A 187 -7.54 -12.50 -5.70
CA HIS A 187 -8.20 -12.99 -4.49
C HIS A 187 -8.79 -14.41 -4.64
N LEU A 188 -9.09 -14.86 -5.85
CA LEU A 188 -9.75 -16.14 -6.08
C LEU A 188 -8.86 -17.38 -5.81
N PRO A 189 -7.54 -17.36 -6.07
CA PRO A 189 -6.68 -18.54 -5.84
C PRO A 189 -6.68 -19.05 -4.42
N ILE A 190 -6.93 -18.20 -3.42
CA ILE A 190 -6.99 -18.64 -2.00
C ILE A 190 -8.04 -19.72 -1.77
N PHE A 191 -9.14 -19.72 -2.55
CA PHE A 191 -10.19 -20.73 -2.42
C PHE A 191 -9.83 -22.06 -3.06
N ARG A 192 -8.85 -22.11 -3.98
CA ARG A 192 -8.38 -23.36 -4.59
C ARG A 192 -7.60 -24.22 -3.60
N VAL A 193 -7.01 -23.60 -2.58
CA VAL A 193 -6.29 -24.32 -1.51
C VAL A 193 -7.25 -25.18 -0.68
N LEU A 194 -8.54 -24.85 -0.64
CA LEU A 194 -9.55 -25.64 0.07
C LEU A 194 -9.79 -27.03 -0.55
N GLU A 195 -9.55 -27.21 -1.86
CA GLU A 195 -9.66 -28.52 -2.53
C GLU A 195 -8.52 -29.49 -2.15
N GLN A 196 -7.37 -28.94 -1.75
CA GLN A 196 -6.20 -29.76 -1.41
C GLN A 196 -6.19 -30.25 0.04
N GLY A 197 -7.34 -30.13 0.75
CA GLY A 197 -7.52 -30.60 2.12
C GLY A 197 -6.52 -29.98 3.07
N ALA A 198 -6.94 -29.17 3.98
CA ALA A 198 -6.30 -28.58 5.18
C ALA A 198 -4.78 -28.81 5.47
N ALA A 199 -3.96 -29.00 4.45
CA ALA A 199 -2.54 -29.24 4.53
C ALA A 199 -1.80 -28.28 3.58
N THR A 200 -1.86 -27.01 3.90
CA THR A 200 -0.75 -26.04 3.75
C THR A 200 -1.31 -24.66 4.08
N LYS A 201 -1.01 -24.15 5.27
CA LYS A 201 -0.91 -22.70 5.48
C LYS A 201 -0.10 -22.13 4.32
N PRO A 202 -0.46 -20.95 3.76
CA PRO A 202 0.45 -20.29 2.82
C PRO A 202 1.82 -20.24 3.50
N ALA A 203 2.82 -20.87 2.89
CA ALA A 203 4.17 -20.89 3.41
C ALA A 203 4.56 -19.43 3.65
N SER A 204 4.73 -19.07 4.91
CA SER A 204 5.31 -17.77 5.25
C SER A 204 6.70 -17.73 4.58
N LYS A 205 7.20 -16.52 4.26
CA LYS A 205 8.58 -16.40 3.73
C LYS A 205 9.60 -17.21 4.54
N ALA A 206 9.31 -17.47 5.82
CA ALA A 206 10.10 -18.31 6.71
C ALA A 206 10.07 -19.81 6.32
N GLU A 207 8.92 -20.35 5.85
CA GLU A 207 8.82 -21.77 5.46
C GLU A 207 9.52 -22.08 4.14
N SER A 208 9.54 -21.14 3.18
CA SER A 208 10.30 -21.32 1.95
C SER A 208 11.82 -21.33 2.22
N VAL A 209 12.28 -20.57 3.22
CA VAL A 209 13.69 -20.53 3.66
C VAL A 209 14.09 -21.83 4.38
N LEU A 210 13.18 -22.48 5.09
CA LEU A 210 13.45 -23.73 5.81
C LEU A 210 13.74 -24.91 4.87
N GLU A 211 13.16 -24.95 3.67
CA GLU A 211 13.39 -26.00 2.67
C GLU A 211 14.64 -25.79 1.82
N GLU A 212 15.31 -24.64 1.97
CA GLU A 212 16.52 -24.36 1.22
C GLU A 212 17.75 -25.05 1.82
N SER A 213 18.78 -25.25 0.97
CA SER A 213 20.06 -25.81 1.40
C SER A 213 20.77 -24.88 2.40
N ILE A 214 21.52 -25.48 3.35
CA ILE A 214 22.37 -24.74 4.31
C ILE A 214 23.39 -23.83 3.61
N ASP A 215 23.70 -24.04 2.33
CA ASP A 215 24.61 -23.19 1.55
C ASP A 215 24.14 -21.73 1.47
N ARG A 216 22.83 -21.51 1.57
CA ARG A 216 22.25 -20.15 1.59
C ARG A 216 22.64 -19.33 2.82
N LEU A 217 23.03 -19.98 3.91
CA LEU A 217 23.48 -19.31 5.12
C LEU A 217 24.87 -18.72 4.96
N GLU A 218 25.56 -18.98 3.85
CA GLU A 218 26.92 -18.51 3.58
C GLU A 218 27.88 -18.76 4.78
N LEU A 219 27.74 -19.93 5.40
CA LEU A 219 28.61 -20.39 6.47
C LEU A 219 30.01 -20.74 5.92
N GLY A 220 31.01 -20.64 6.75
CA GLY A 220 32.37 -21.05 6.35
C GLY A 220 32.39 -22.47 5.80
N GLY A 221 33.09 -22.73 4.68
CA GLY A 221 33.11 -24.04 3.98
C GLY A 221 33.42 -25.23 4.88
N ARG A 222 34.20 -25.01 5.96
CA ARG A 222 34.51 -26.04 6.97
C ARG A 222 33.27 -26.38 7.80
N ILE A 223 32.43 -25.39 8.15
CA ILE A 223 31.21 -25.57 8.92
C ILE A 223 30.18 -26.29 8.08
N ASN A 224 29.96 -25.88 6.82
CA ASN A 224 29.07 -26.54 5.88
C ASN A 224 29.40 -28.04 5.71
N ASN A 225 30.70 -28.37 5.56
CA ASN A 225 31.14 -29.77 5.45
C ASN A 225 30.85 -30.57 6.73
N MET A 226 31.00 -29.96 7.91
CA MET A 226 30.70 -30.63 9.19
C MET A 226 29.22 -30.89 9.37
N LEU A 227 28.37 -29.94 8.99
CA LEU A 227 26.91 -30.08 9.04
C LEU A 227 26.41 -31.16 8.08
N ARG A 228 26.90 -31.17 6.83
CA ARG A 228 26.56 -32.21 5.84
C ARG A 228 27.01 -33.61 6.27
N ASN A 229 28.18 -33.72 6.87
CA ASN A 229 28.65 -35.00 7.39
C ASN A 229 27.83 -35.50 8.59
N ALA A 230 27.14 -34.59 9.29
CA ALA A 230 26.21 -34.94 10.37
C ALA A 230 24.77 -35.20 9.85
N GLY A 231 24.53 -35.13 8.51
CA GLY A 231 23.21 -35.35 7.91
C GLY A 231 22.30 -34.14 7.92
N ILE A 232 22.85 -32.92 8.16
CA ILE A 232 22.12 -31.67 8.16
C ILE A 232 22.33 -31.02 6.78
N GLU A 233 21.34 -31.09 5.90
CA GLU A 233 21.42 -30.59 4.53
C GLU A 233 20.56 -29.37 4.27
N THR A 234 19.47 -29.18 5.04
CA THR A 234 18.52 -28.08 4.90
C THR A 234 18.55 -27.15 6.10
N VAL A 235 18.07 -25.91 5.91
CA VAL A 235 17.89 -24.95 7.00
C VAL A 235 16.91 -25.50 8.05
N ARG A 236 15.92 -26.30 7.63
CA ARG A 236 14.96 -26.97 8.53
C ARG A 236 15.67 -27.94 9.47
N ASP A 237 16.57 -28.79 8.94
CA ASP A 237 17.33 -29.75 9.75
C ASP A 237 18.18 -29.03 10.79
N LEU A 238 18.80 -27.93 10.39
CA LEU A 238 19.64 -27.12 11.25
C LEU A 238 18.85 -26.45 12.37
N VAL A 239 17.71 -25.85 12.06
CA VAL A 239 16.82 -25.20 13.04
C VAL A 239 16.19 -26.21 14.01
N GLY A 240 15.91 -27.42 13.52
CA GLY A 240 15.38 -28.54 14.32
C GLY A 240 16.40 -29.19 15.27
N THR A 241 17.70 -28.88 15.10
CA THR A 241 18.77 -29.48 15.92
C THR A 241 19.08 -28.59 17.11
N ASP A 242 19.19 -29.20 18.29
CA ASP A 242 19.54 -28.47 19.52
C ASP A 242 21.03 -28.13 19.58
N GLU A 243 21.39 -27.05 20.30
CA GLU A 243 22.79 -26.64 20.47
C GLU A 243 23.69 -27.74 21.06
N ASP A 244 23.15 -28.55 21.95
CA ASP A 244 23.85 -29.69 22.58
C ASP A 244 24.16 -30.80 21.55
N GLU A 245 23.30 -30.99 20.56
CA GLU A 245 23.52 -31.96 19.46
C GLU A 245 24.56 -31.45 18.48
N LEU A 246 24.52 -30.17 18.10
CA LEU A 246 25.54 -29.55 17.28
C LEU A 246 26.92 -29.57 17.95
N GLY A 247 26.95 -29.41 19.28
CA GLY A 247 28.18 -29.49 20.05
C GLY A 247 28.85 -30.88 20.08
N LYS A 248 28.09 -31.96 19.77
CA LYS A 248 28.61 -33.37 19.69
C LYS A 248 29.28 -33.67 18.34
N ILE A 249 29.07 -32.80 17.32
CA ILE A 249 29.68 -33.00 16.00
C ILE A 249 31.20 -32.77 16.11
N GLN A 250 31.97 -33.72 15.63
CA GLN A 250 33.42 -33.68 15.73
C GLN A 250 34.03 -32.44 15.01
N GLY A 251 34.63 -31.56 15.78
CA GLY A 251 35.24 -30.32 15.28
C GLY A 251 34.32 -29.10 15.29
N PHE A 252 33.03 -29.24 15.73
CA PHE A 252 32.07 -28.14 15.83
C PHE A 252 32.22 -27.45 17.18
N GLY A 253 33.00 -26.39 17.22
CA GLY A 253 33.33 -25.66 18.47
C GLY A 253 32.43 -24.42 18.67
N LYS A 254 32.62 -23.74 19.84
CA LYS A 254 31.86 -22.54 20.20
C LYS A 254 31.84 -21.45 19.13
N LYS A 255 32.91 -21.27 18.36
CA LYS A 255 32.96 -20.28 17.26
C LYS A 255 32.03 -20.64 16.10
N ALA A 256 31.94 -21.92 15.75
CA ALA A 256 31.02 -22.38 14.72
C ALA A 256 29.54 -22.24 15.16
N LEU A 257 29.25 -22.51 16.43
CA LEU A 257 27.91 -22.27 17.03
C LEU A 257 27.51 -20.79 16.99
N THR A 258 28.44 -19.89 17.31
CA THR A 258 28.15 -18.43 17.24
C THR A 258 27.87 -18.00 15.82
N GLU A 259 28.67 -18.45 14.83
CA GLU A 259 28.47 -18.12 13.41
C GLU A 259 27.13 -18.62 12.88
N VAL A 260 26.74 -19.85 13.22
CA VAL A 260 25.44 -20.42 12.84
C VAL A 260 24.29 -19.63 13.46
N ARG A 261 24.40 -19.27 14.76
CA ARG A 261 23.39 -18.49 15.47
C ARG A 261 23.20 -17.09 14.83
N GLU A 262 24.29 -16.36 14.59
CA GLU A 262 24.26 -15.04 13.95
C GLU A 262 23.59 -15.08 12.57
N LYS A 263 23.89 -16.12 11.78
CA LYS A 263 23.32 -16.28 10.44
C LYS A 263 21.83 -16.64 10.50
N LEU A 264 21.40 -17.47 11.43
CA LEU A 264 19.97 -17.79 11.64
C LEU A 264 19.18 -16.58 12.16
N GLU A 265 19.76 -15.78 13.08
CA GLU A 265 19.13 -14.55 13.58
C GLU A 265 18.90 -13.52 12.47
N THR A 266 19.79 -13.40 11.49
CA THR A 266 19.57 -12.51 10.32
C THR A 266 18.37 -12.94 9.46
N LEU A 267 17.97 -14.19 9.54
CA LEU A 267 16.78 -14.75 8.87
C LEU A 267 15.55 -14.82 9.81
N GLY A 268 15.68 -14.34 11.05
CA GLY A 268 14.63 -14.40 12.06
C GLY A 268 14.34 -15.82 12.59
N LEU A 269 15.33 -16.72 12.49
CA LEU A 269 15.26 -18.13 12.92
C LEU A 269 16.14 -18.36 14.16
N SER A 270 15.81 -19.40 14.93
CA SER A 270 16.59 -19.84 16.09
C SER A 270 16.76 -21.36 16.13
N LEU A 271 17.84 -21.86 16.77
CA LEU A 271 18.07 -23.29 16.97
C LEU A 271 17.07 -23.89 17.97
N GLY A 272 16.82 -25.19 17.88
CA GLY A 272 16.00 -25.96 18.83
C GLY A 272 14.49 -25.78 18.67
N VAL A 273 14.02 -25.32 17.52
CA VAL A 273 12.58 -25.22 17.23
C VAL A 273 12.05 -26.60 16.86
N ARG A 274 11.22 -27.22 17.72
CA ARG A 274 10.56 -28.49 17.43
C ARG A 274 9.43 -28.28 16.42
N PHE A 275 9.59 -28.81 15.23
CA PHE A 275 8.52 -28.93 14.26
C PHE A 275 7.77 -30.25 14.55
N ASP A 276 6.52 -30.18 15.01
CA ASP A 276 5.67 -31.38 15.15
C ASP A 276 5.44 -31.98 13.76
N LEU A 277 6.13 -33.08 13.49
CA LEU A 277 5.86 -33.89 12.31
C LEU A 277 4.56 -34.69 12.56
N PRO A 278 3.58 -34.64 11.65
CA PRO A 278 2.51 -35.60 11.67
C PRO A 278 3.11 -37.00 11.43
N GLN A 279 2.95 -37.89 12.41
CA GLN A 279 3.35 -39.26 12.26
C GLN A 279 2.56 -39.90 11.11
N SER A 280 3.28 -40.53 10.19
CA SER A 280 2.80 -41.33 9.06
C SER A 280 1.92 -42.50 9.50
#